data_af4c9ea5a48c48a06455a4454c00647b
#
_entry.id   af4c9ea5a48c48a06455a4454c00647b
#
_cell.length_a   1.000
_cell.length_b   1.000
_cell.length_c   1.000
_cell.angle_alpha   90.00
_cell.angle_beta   90.00
_cell.angle_gamma   90.00
#
_symmetry.space_group_name_H-M   'P 1'
#
loop_
_entity.id
_entity.type
_entity.pdbx_description
1 polymer ?
#
loop_
_entity_poly.entity_id
_entity_poly.type
_entity_poly.pdbx_seq_one_letter_code
_entity_poly.pdbx_strand_id
1 'polypeptide(L)'
;MIQTVPKSFFIRAYLRASSDEQDAQRARSTLDQFAHERGFSICNYYVENESGARLDRPELFRLLSDSRPHDILLIEDVDRLSRLIGIDWEKLKKLIREREVRVVAVNVPTTWQHLTPQQIEFDARMFSAINDMLLDMLAAIARRDYEQR
;
A
#
# COMPACT_ATOMS: atom_id res chain seq x y z
N MET A 1 -17.52 30.68 -3.55
CA MET A 1 -16.71 30.17 -2.48
C MET A 1 -16.38 28.72 -2.65
N ILE A 2 -15.16 28.46 -2.66
CA ILE A 2 -14.73 27.12 -2.94
C ILE A 2 -14.66 26.34 -1.68
N GLN A 3 -15.47 25.36 -1.61
CA GLN A 3 -15.33 24.43 -0.56
C GLN A 3 -14.33 23.39 -0.92
N THR A 4 -13.21 23.51 -0.30
CA THR A 4 -12.34 22.37 -0.27
C THR A 4 -13.03 21.32 0.57
N VAL A 5 -13.71 20.46 -0.08
CA VAL A 5 -14.12 19.23 0.57
C VAL A 5 -12.82 18.51 0.90
N PRO A 6 -12.46 18.34 2.17
CA PRO A 6 -11.32 17.54 2.49
C PRO A 6 -11.59 16.17 1.91
N LYS A 7 -10.73 15.76 0.99
CA LYS A 7 -10.85 14.41 0.47
C LYS A 7 -10.63 13.48 1.63
N SER A 8 -11.72 12.94 2.13
CA SER A 8 -11.61 11.90 3.11
C SER A 8 -11.21 10.62 2.41
N PHE A 9 -10.20 9.99 2.91
CA PHE A 9 -9.79 8.69 2.46
C PHE A 9 -9.72 7.77 3.67
N PHE A 10 -9.81 6.49 3.42
CA PHE A 10 -9.61 5.49 4.45
C PHE A 10 -8.23 4.90 4.32
N ILE A 11 -7.60 4.64 5.45
CA ILE A 11 -6.31 3.97 5.47
C ILE A 11 -6.54 2.50 5.76
N ARG A 12 -6.12 1.67 4.84
CA ARG A 12 -6.25 0.22 4.94
C ARG A 12 -4.86 -0.38 5.02
N ALA A 13 -4.59 -1.07 6.11
CA ALA A 13 -3.26 -1.62 6.36
C ALA A 13 -3.14 -3.03 5.83
N TYR A 14 -2.08 -3.29 5.09
CA TYR A 14 -1.75 -4.63 4.62
C TYR A 14 -0.52 -5.13 5.33
N LEU A 15 -0.64 -6.29 5.96
CA LEU A 15 0.44 -6.89 6.71
C LEU A 15 0.67 -8.31 6.22
N ARG A 16 1.92 -8.69 6.17
CA ARG A 16 2.27 -10.08 5.96
C ARG A 16 2.93 -10.59 7.22
N ALA A 17 2.41 -11.68 7.73
CA ALA A 17 2.90 -12.25 8.96
C ALA A 17 3.07 -13.75 8.81
N SER A 18 4.11 -14.28 9.42
CA SER A 18 4.25 -15.73 9.59
C SER A 18 3.15 -16.22 10.52
N SER A 19 3.10 -17.51 10.75
CA SER A 19 2.14 -18.05 11.72
C SER A 19 2.37 -17.54 13.14
N ASP A 20 3.44 -16.78 13.36
CA ASP A 20 3.74 -16.19 14.65
C ASP A 20 2.86 -14.96 14.89
N GLU A 21 1.99 -15.07 15.88
CA GLU A 21 1.08 -14.00 16.24
C GLU A 21 1.82 -12.75 16.73
N GLN A 22 2.99 -12.91 17.33
CA GLN A 22 3.78 -11.78 17.81
C GLN A 22 4.28 -10.91 16.66
N ASP A 23 4.65 -11.54 15.56
CA ASP A 23 5.12 -10.80 14.39
C ASP A 23 4.00 -9.95 13.79
N ALA A 24 2.79 -10.50 13.73
CA ALA A 24 1.63 -9.76 13.26
C ALA A 24 1.32 -8.57 14.17
N GLN A 25 1.42 -8.76 15.49
CA GLN A 25 1.20 -7.71 16.46
C GLN A 25 2.24 -6.59 16.32
N ARG A 26 3.49 -6.96 16.12
CA ARG A 26 4.57 -5.98 15.93
C ARG A 26 4.31 -5.12 14.70
N ALA A 27 3.99 -5.76 13.59
CA ALA A 27 3.71 -5.04 12.35
C ALA A 27 2.51 -4.11 12.50
N ARG A 28 1.47 -4.60 13.15
CA ARG A 28 0.27 -3.81 13.40
C ARG A 28 0.59 -2.58 14.24
N SER A 29 1.36 -2.77 15.31
CA SER A 29 1.75 -1.66 16.18
C SER A 29 2.57 -0.61 15.42
N THR A 30 3.47 -1.05 14.56
CA THR A 30 4.27 -0.14 13.73
C THR A 30 3.38 0.72 12.85
N LEU A 31 2.40 0.11 12.20
CA LEU A 31 1.51 0.84 11.30
C LEU A 31 0.55 1.76 12.06
N ASP A 32 0.05 1.30 13.21
CA ASP A 32 -0.81 2.14 14.06
C ASP A 32 -0.08 3.37 14.54
N GLN A 33 1.16 3.20 14.97
CA GLN A 33 1.96 4.32 15.45
C GLN A 33 2.23 5.31 14.32
N PHE A 34 2.57 4.81 13.14
CA PHE A 34 2.81 5.65 11.97
C PHE A 34 1.59 6.52 11.66
N ALA A 35 0.42 5.90 11.60
CA ALA A 35 -0.83 6.62 11.32
C ALA A 35 -1.17 7.61 12.42
N HIS A 36 -1.06 7.18 13.66
CA HIS A 36 -1.40 8.00 14.82
C HIS A 36 -0.55 9.26 14.89
N GLU A 37 0.75 9.14 14.65
CA GLU A 37 1.66 10.27 14.67
C GLU A 37 1.30 11.34 13.64
N ARG A 38 0.55 10.96 12.61
CA ARG A 38 0.13 11.85 11.53
C ARG A 38 -1.33 12.25 11.63
N GLY A 39 -1.98 11.89 12.73
CA GLY A 39 -3.36 12.27 12.98
C GLY A 39 -4.39 11.41 12.28
N PHE A 40 -4.02 10.20 11.90
CA PHE A 40 -4.92 9.29 11.19
C PHE A 40 -5.20 8.03 11.99
N SER A 41 -6.28 7.36 11.63
CA SER A 41 -6.63 6.05 12.17
C SER A 41 -6.73 5.05 11.02
N ILE A 42 -6.30 3.82 11.28
CA ILE A 42 -6.42 2.75 10.31
C ILE A 42 -7.82 2.16 10.43
N CYS A 43 -8.54 2.09 9.31
CA CYS A 43 -9.92 1.64 9.35
C CYS A 43 -10.03 0.11 9.31
N ASN A 44 -9.07 -0.57 8.70
CA ASN A 44 -9.12 -2.02 8.62
C ASN A 44 -7.73 -2.60 8.39
N TYR A 45 -7.53 -3.84 8.82
CA TYR A 45 -6.26 -4.56 8.69
C TYR A 45 -6.48 -5.80 7.85
N TYR A 46 -5.59 -6.01 6.91
CA TYR A 46 -5.63 -7.16 6.01
C TYR A 46 -4.34 -7.94 6.23
N VAL A 47 -4.45 -9.07 6.89
CA VAL A 47 -3.29 -9.85 7.31
C VAL A 47 -3.13 -11.07 6.41
N GLU A 48 -2.03 -11.10 5.67
CA GLU A 48 -1.71 -12.19 4.77
C GLU A 48 -0.81 -13.18 5.50
N ASN A 49 -1.14 -14.44 5.35
CA ASN A 49 -0.33 -15.49 5.95
C ASN A 49 0.87 -15.78 5.05
N GLU A 50 2.08 -15.64 5.61
CA GLU A 50 3.31 -15.90 4.88
C GLU A 50 3.68 -17.36 4.76
N SER A 51 3.02 -18.24 5.51
CA SER A 51 3.36 -19.63 5.48
C SER A 51 3.06 -20.24 4.12
N GLY A 52 4.08 -20.75 3.48
CA GLY A 52 3.94 -21.34 2.18
C GLY A 52 4.24 -20.36 1.04
N ALA A 53 4.51 -20.93 -0.11
CA ALA A 53 4.89 -20.17 -1.29
C ALA A 53 3.68 -19.69 -2.10
N ARG A 54 2.62 -19.29 -1.43
CA ARG A 54 1.41 -18.86 -2.12
C ARG A 54 1.58 -17.45 -2.65
N LEU A 55 1.35 -17.31 -3.93
CA LEU A 55 1.46 -16.03 -4.62
C LEU A 55 0.12 -15.35 -4.81
N ASP A 56 -0.97 -16.02 -4.45
CA ASP A 56 -2.31 -15.51 -4.73
C ASP A 56 -2.78 -14.38 -3.82
N ARG A 57 -2.21 -14.21 -2.66
CA ARG A 57 -2.42 -13.07 -1.74
C ARG A 57 -3.87 -12.61 -1.65
N PRO A 58 -4.77 -13.47 -1.19
CA PRO A 58 -6.20 -13.13 -1.18
C PRO A 58 -6.53 -11.90 -0.34
N GLU A 59 -5.80 -11.65 0.74
CA GLU A 59 -6.08 -10.48 1.58
C GLU A 59 -5.72 -9.17 0.90
N LEU A 60 -4.65 -9.17 0.11
CA LEU A 60 -4.28 -7.99 -0.66
C LEU A 60 -5.35 -7.65 -1.69
N PHE A 61 -5.84 -8.66 -2.40
CA PHE A 61 -6.88 -8.43 -3.40
C PHE A 61 -8.20 -8.05 -2.75
N ARG A 62 -8.49 -8.58 -1.56
CA ARG A 62 -9.67 -8.16 -0.80
C ARG A 62 -9.58 -6.70 -0.40
N LEU A 63 -8.39 -6.25 0.03
CA LEU A 63 -8.16 -4.85 0.34
C LEU A 63 -8.48 -3.97 -0.87
N LEU A 64 -7.97 -4.35 -2.03
CA LEU A 64 -8.20 -3.57 -3.24
C LEU A 64 -9.67 -3.56 -3.63
N SER A 65 -10.35 -4.69 -3.45
CA SER A 65 -11.78 -4.79 -3.72
C SER A 65 -12.61 -3.90 -2.82
N ASP A 66 -12.21 -3.76 -1.55
CA ASP A 66 -12.92 -2.92 -0.59
C ASP A 66 -12.63 -1.44 -0.77
N SER A 67 -11.55 -1.11 -1.45
CA SER A 67 -11.05 0.27 -1.52
C SER A 67 -11.89 1.15 -2.44
N ARG A 68 -11.99 2.41 -2.06
CA ARG A 68 -12.59 3.46 -2.87
C ARG A 68 -11.48 4.32 -3.46
N PRO A 69 -11.78 5.10 -4.49
CA PRO A 69 -10.79 6.01 -5.05
C PRO A 69 -10.15 6.88 -3.97
N HIS A 70 -8.85 7.01 -4.03
CA HIS A 70 -8.02 7.78 -3.11
C HIS A 70 -7.77 7.12 -1.76
N ASP A 71 -8.31 5.93 -1.51
CA ASP A 71 -7.98 5.20 -0.30
C ASP A 71 -6.50 4.84 -0.29
N ILE A 72 -5.98 4.66 0.91
CA ILE A 72 -4.55 4.40 1.12
C ILE A 72 -4.35 2.91 1.40
N LEU A 73 -3.42 2.33 0.67
CA LEU A 73 -2.87 1.02 0.99
C LEU A 73 -1.58 1.26 1.77
N LEU A 74 -1.62 1.03 3.07
CA LEU A 74 -0.49 1.29 3.96
C LEU A 74 0.26 0.00 4.22
N ILE A 75 1.55 0.02 3.96
CA ILE A 75 2.44 -1.12 4.19
C ILE A 75 3.64 -0.68 5.01
N GLU A 76 4.18 -1.60 5.78
CA GLU A 76 5.36 -1.34 6.59
C GLU A 76 6.60 -1.15 5.72
N ASP A 77 6.70 -1.92 4.67
CA ASP A 77 7.91 -2.06 3.87
C ASP A 77 7.52 -2.45 2.45
N VAL A 78 8.23 -1.91 1.47
CA VAL A 78 7.94 -2.23 0.06
C VAL A 78 8.06 -3.72 -0.24
N ASP A 79 8.86 -4.45 0.53
CA ASP A 79 9.00 -5.89 0.35
C ASP A 79 7.69 -6.64 0.56
N ARG A 80 6.73 -6.03 1.26
CA ARG A 80 5.42 -6.64 1.47
C ARG A 80 4.65 -6.84 0.17
N LEU A 81 4.97 -6.07 -0.85
CA LEU A 81 4.35 -6.19 -2.17
C LEU A 81 5.27 -6.81 -3.23
N SER A 82 6.57 -6.84 -2.99
CA SER A 82 7.57 -7.07 -4.03
C SER A 82 7.72 -8.53 -4.48
N ARG A 83 7.08 -9.47 -3.80
CA ARG A 83 7.27 -10.89 -4.14
C ARG A 83 6.34 -11.42 -5.22
N LEU A 84 5.51 -10.55 -5.78
CA LEU A 84 4.67 -10.92 -6.90
C LEU A 84 5.48 -10.73 -8.18
N ILE A 85 5.49 -11.76 -9.01
CA ILE A 85 6.31 -11.78 -10.21
C ILE A 85 5.42 -12.13 -11.41
N GLY A 86 5.72 -11.53 -12.57
CA GLY A 86 5.07 -11.88 -13.81
C GLY A 86 3.63 -11.40 -13.89
N ILE A 87 2.74 -12.31 -14.26
CA ILE A 87 1.34 -11.99 -14.52
C ILE A 87 0.66 -11.43 -13.27
N ASP A 88 1.00 -11.95 -12.11
CA ASP A 88 0.40 -11.48 -10.86
C ASP A 88 0.78 -10.05 -10.55
N TRP A 89 2.01 -9.67 -10.87
CA TRP A 89 2.47 -8.30 -10.68
C TRP A 89 1.70 -7.33 -11.59
N GLU A 90 1.54 -7.70 -12.84
CA GLU A 90 0.81 -6.87 -13.79
C GLU A 90 -0.66 -6.71 -13.38
N LYS A 91 -1.25 -7.79 -12.89
CA LYS A 91 -2.63 -7.76 -12.41
C LYS A 91 -2.77 -6.85 -11.20
N LEU A 92 -1.84 -6.92 -10.26
CA LEU A 92 -1.84 -6.08 -9.08
C LEU A 92 -1.71 -4.60 -9.46
N LYS A 93 -0.77 -4.29 -10.32
CA LYS A 93 -0.51 -2.94 -10.78
C LYS A 93 -1.74 -2.34 -11.46
N LYS A 94 -2.38 -3.14 -12.32
CA LYS A 94 -3.59 -2.71 -13.00
C LYS A 94 -4.73 -2.42 -12.02
N LEU A 95 -4.92 -3.29 -11.03
CA LEU A 95 -5.97 -3.09 -10.03
C LEU A 95 -5.72 -1.84 -9.19
N ILE A 96 -4.49 -1.61 -8.78
CA ILE A 96 -4.15 -0.42 -8.01
C ILE A 96 -4.50 0.84 -8.80
N ARG A 97 -4.19 0.86 -10.09
CA ARG A 97 -4.50 1.99 -10.95
C ARG A 97 -6.00 2.16 -11.17
N GLU A 98 -6.69 1.06 -11.47
CA GLU A 98 -8.14 1.12 -11.72
C GLU A 98 -8.93 1.54 -10.50
N ARG A 99 -8.50 1.12 -9.32
CA ARG A 99 -9.16 1.48 -8.07
C ARG A 99 -8.72 2.83 -7.55
N GLU A 100 -7.73 3.44 -8.18
CA GLU A 100 -7.14 4.70 -7.76
C GLU A 100 -6.70 4.66 -6.31
N VAL A 101 -6.14 3.53 -5.91
CA VAL A 101 -5.58 3.34 -4.57
C VAL A 101 -4.17 3.91 -4.55
N ARG A 102 -3.82 4.58 -3.46
CA ARG A 102 -2.51 5.19 -3.29
C ARG A 102 -1.71 4.38 -2.28
N VAL A 103 -0.50 4.02 -2.67
CA VAL A 103 0.34 3.18 -1.82
C VAL A 103 1.23 4.05 -0.94
N VAL A 104 1.19 3.80 0.36
CA VAL A 104 2.06 4.47 1.32
C VAL A 104 2.88 3.40 2.04
N ALA A 105 4.19 3.53 1.92
CA ALA A 105 5.12 2.62 2.59
C ALA A 105 5.87 3.38 3.67
N VAL A 106 5.91 2.83 4.88
CA VAL A 106 6.58 3.48 5.99
C VAL A 106 8.06 3.70 5.70
N ASN A 107 8.68 2.77 4.98
CA ASN A 107 10.11 2.88 4.66
C ASN A 107 10.41 3.71 3.40
N VAL A 108 9.40 4.30 2.77
CA VAL A 108 9.60 5.17 1.60
C VAL A 108 8.90 6.51 1.83
N PRO A 109 9.60 7.47 2.44
CA PRO A 109 8.99 8.75 2.84
C PRO A 109 8.35 9.53 1.70
N THR A 110 8.82 9.38 0.48
CA THR A 110 8.22 10.05 -0.68
C THR A 110 6.73 9.70 -0.81
N THR A 111 6.35 8.48 -0.45
CA THR A 111 4.94 8.04 -0.54
C THR A 111 4.06 8.68 0.53
N TRP A 112 4.65 9.21 1.59
CA TRP A 112 3.87 9.82 2.69
C TRP A 112 3.12 11.06 2.25
N GLN A 113 3.50 11.64 1.11
CA GLN A 113 2.81 12.79 0.55
C GLN A 113 1.36 12.50 0.22
N HIS A 114 1.02 11.22 -0.02
CA HIS A 114 -0.36 10.82 -0.25
C HIS A 114 -1.27 11.11 0.94
N LEU A 115 -0.69 11.27 2.14
CA LEU A 115 -1.44 11.55 3.36
C LEU A 115 -1.63 13.03 3.62
N THR A 116 -0.95 13.88 2.87
CA THR A 116 -1.00 15.33 3.07
C THR A 116 -2.25 15.91 2.44
N PRO A 117 -2.94 16.85 3.10
CA PRO A 117 -4.08 17.53 2.50
C PRO A 117 -3.70 18.17 1.18
N GLN A 118 -4.54 17.96 0.17
CA GLN A 118 -4.17 18.29 -1.19
C GLN A 118 -4.89 19.49 -1.73
N GLN A 119 -4.21 20.21 -2.59
CA GLN A 119 -4.84 21.21 -3.40
C GLN A 119 -4.91 20.70 -4.80
N ILE A 120 -6.06 20.25 -5.16
CA ILE A 120 -6.57 20.22 -6.50
C ILE A 120 -5.77 19.40 -7.54
N GLU A 121 -5.89 19.78 -8.80
CA GLU A 121 -5.54 18.99 -9.98
C GLU A 121 -4.05 18.67 -10.11
N PHE A 122 -3.20 19.62 -9.78
CA PHE A 122 -1.76 19.43 -9.88
C PHE A 122 -1.31 18.31 -8.95
N ASP A 123 -1.84 18.33 -7.74
CA ASP A 123 -1.47 17.34 -6.74
C ASP A 123 -1.90 15.94 -7.14
N ALA A 124 -3.07 15.83 -7.79
CA ALA A 124 -3.54 14.54 -8.26
C ALA A 124 -2.58 13.92 -9.27
N ARG A 125 -2.06 14.73 -10.19
CA ARG A 125 -1.08 14.25 -11.17
C ARG A 125 0.23 13.85 -10.51
N MET A 126 0.68 14.66 -9.56
CA MET A 126 1.90 14.37 -8.83
C MET A 126 1.79 13.06 -8.07
N PHE A 127 0.68 12.83 -7.39
CA PHE A 127 0.50 11.62 -6.61
C PHE A 127 0.34 10.40 -7.50
N SER A 128 -0.30 10.55 -8.64
CA SER A 128 -0.34 9.46 -9.61
C SER A 128 1.07 9.10 -10.09
N ALA A 129 1.90 10.10 -10.36
CA ALA A 129 3.28 9.87 -10.77
C ALA A 129 4.11 9.19 -9.68
N ILE A 130 3.94 9.64 -8.43
CA ILE A 130 4.64 9.02 -7.30
C ILE A 130 4.21 7.56 -7.16
N ASN A 131 2.93 7.30 -7.28
CA ASN A 131 2.40 5.95 -7.16
C ASN A 131 2.95 5.05 -8.26
N ASP A 132 2.98 5.54 -9.49
CA ASP A 132 3.53 4.80 -10.63
C ASP A 132 5.02 4.53 -10.44
N MET A 133 5.76 5.53 -9.97
CA MET A 133 7.18 5.37 -9.68
C MET A 133 7.40 4.28 -8.64
N LEU A 134 6.60 4.28 -7.57
CA LEU A 134 6.72 3.26 -6.54
C LEU A 134 6.44 1.88 -7.11
N LEU A 135 5.41 1.75 -7.92
CA LEU A 135 5.09 0.47 -8.54
C LEU A 135 6.21 -0.03 -9.45
N ASP A 136 6.83 0.88 -10.18
CA ASP A 136 7.96 0.53 -11.03
C ASP A 136 9.19 0.11 -10.21
N MET A 137 9.42 0.79 -9.09
CA MET A 137 10.49 0.40 -8.16
C MET A 137 10.26 -1.00 -7.60
N LEU A 138 9.02 -1.29 -7.24
CA LEU A 138 8.67 -2.61 -6.72
C LEU A 138 8.91 -3.69 -7.75
N ALA A 139 8.58 -3.42 -8.99
CA ALA A 139 8.82 -4.35 -10.09
C ALA A 139 10.32 -4.62 -10.27
N ALA A 140 11.13 -3.58 -10.18
CA ALA A 140 12.58 -3.71 -10.29
C ALA A 140 13.17 -4.52 -9.15
N ILE A 141 12.70 -4.28 -7.92
CA ILE A 141 13.14 -5.03 -6.75
C ILE A 141 12.78 -6.51 -6.89
N ALA A 142 11.56 -6.78 -7.31
CA ALA A 142 11.09 -8.15 -7.47
C ALA A 142 11.93 -8.92 -8.49
N ARG A 143 12.27 -8.29 -9.61
CA ARG A 143 13.11 -8.91 -10.61
C ARG A 143 14.51 -9.17 -10.11
N ARG A 144 15.07 -8.21 -9.39
CA ARG A 144 16.41 -8.35 -8.80
C ARG A 144 16.47 -9.53 -7.85
N ASP A 145 15.49 -9.62 -6.97
CA ASP A 145 15.44 -10.73 -6.01
C ASP A 145 15.33 -12.08 -6.71
N TYR A 146 14.54 -12.12 -7.78
CA TYR A 146 14.37 -13.34 -8.56
C TYR A 146 15.69 -13.74 -9.24
N GLU A 147 16.39 -12.80 -9.82
CA GLU A 147 17.65 -13.06 -10.54
C GLU A 147 18.79 -13.48 -9.61
N GLN A 148 18.75 -13.07 -8.36
CA GLN A 148 19.81 -13.39 -7.41
C GLN A 148 19.64 -14.75 -6.74
N ARG A 149 18.61 -15.46 -7.06
CA ARG A 149 18.42 -16.80 -6.50
C ARG A 149 19.27 -17.84 -7.27
#